data_28a4abe7807eef1cc4ae567a42e2b7ea
#
_entry.id   28a4abe7807eef1cc4ae567a42e2b7ea
#
_cell.length_a   1.000
_cell.length_b   1.000
_cell.length_c   1.000
_cell.angle_alpha   90.00
_cell.angle_beta   90.00
_cell.angle_gamma   90.00
#
_symmetry.space_group_name_H-M   'P 1'
#
loop_
_entity.id
_entity.type
_entity.pdbx_description
1 polymer ?
#
loop_
_entity_poly.entity_id
_entity_poly.type
_entity_poly.pdbx_seq_one_letter_code
_entity_poly.pdbx_strand_id
1 'polypeptide(L)'
;NQDANNAVAQRIAQTKGLTTLAPTWIHVADTNGNISSIASADYVSYAHKQNVEVWMTVRDFDGGISSEQESYELLSYTSRRETLITQLIAEALRVGVDGINVDFEKISDKCGEHYIEFIRELSVKCRQNGLVLSVDNYVPKSFNTQYDRKEQGIVADYVVIMGYDEYYAGSPEAGPVSSYNYV
;
A
#
# COMPACT_ATOMS: atom_id res chain seq x y z
N ASN A 1 -7.20 9.09 -1.33
CA ASN A 1 -8.10 10.11 -1.84
C ASN A 1 -7.69 11.47 -1.28
N GLN A 2 -7.20 12.40 -2.13
CA GLN A 2 -6.60 13.67 -1.72
C GLN A 2 -7.51 14.53 -0.87
N ASP A 3 -8.80 14.48 -1.14
CA ASP A 3 -9.82 15.20 -0.34
C ASP A 3 -9.95 14.66 1.09
N ALA A 4 -9.37 13.49 1.36
CA ALA A 4 -9.41 12.88 2.68
C ALA A 4 -8.66 13.70 3.75
N ASN A 5 -7.64 14.46 3.38
CA ASN A 5 -6.88 15.27 4.34
C ASN A 5 -7.75 16.35 5.00
N ASN A 6 -8.73 16.88 4.29
CA ASN A 6 -9.65 17.90 4.80
C ASN A 6 -10.87 17.30 5.52
N ALA A 7 -11.13 16.02 5.36
CA ALA A 7 -12.31 15.34 5.87
C ALA A 7 -12.03 14.33 7.00
N VAL A 8 -10.79 14.27 7.52
CA VAL A 8 -10.39 13.28 8.53
C VAL A 8 -11.27 13.34 9.79
N ALA A 9 -11.53 14.52 10.30
CA ALA A 9 -12.37 14.72 11.49
C ALA A 9 -13.78 14.16 11.30
N GLN A 10 -14.39 14.46 10.15
CA GLN A 10 -15.74 14.00 9.81
C GLN A 10 -15.77 12.47 9.63
N ARG A 11 -14.78 11.88 8.97
CA ARG A 11 -14.69 10.44 8.74
C ARG A 11 -14.52 9.67 10.04
N ILE A 12 -13.64 10.11 10.92
CA ILE A 12 -13.44 9.49 12.24
C ILE A 12 -14.74 9.58 13.06
N ALA A 13 -15.39 10.75 13.10
CA ALA A 13 -16.63 10.95 13.86
C ALA A 13 -17.80 10.09 13.36
N GLN A 14 -17.83 9.75 12.06
CA GLN A 14 -18.90 8.96 11.43
C GLN A 14 -18.64 7.44 11.49
N THR A 15 -17.41 7.00 11.81
CA THR A 15 -17.04 5.57 11.75
C THR A 15 -16.84 5.01 13.15
N LYS A 16 -17.81 4.24 13.61
CA LYS A 16 -17.74 3.56 14.92
C LYS A 16 -16.74 2.40 14.87
N GLY A 17 -15.89 2.30 15.90
CA GLY A 17 -14.93 1.20 16.04
C GLY A 17 -13.73 1.32 15.07
N LEU A 18 -13.50 2.49 14.51
CA LEU A 18 -12.33 2.76 13.69
C LEU A 18 -11.07 2.73 14.54
N THR A 19 -10.11 1.90 14.17
CA THR A 19 -8.80 1.77 14.83
C THR A 19 -7.65 2.25 13.97
N THR A 20 -7.79 2.15 12.65
CA THR A 20 -6.72 2.44 11.71
C THR A 20 -7.25 3.13 10.45
N LEU A 21 -6.52 4.10 9.93
CA LEU A 21 -6.75 4.76 8.65
C LEU A 21 -5.55 4.51 7.73
N ALA A 22 -5.83 4.14 6.49
CA ALA A 22 -4.79 3.95 5.47
C ALA A 22 -5.02 4.92 4.27
N PRO A 23 -4.65 6.22 4.42
CA PRO A 23 -4.82 7.18 3.35
C PRO A 23 -3.81 6.96 2.23
N THR A 24 -4.27 7.05 0.98
CA THR A 24 -3.41 6.97 -0.20
C THR A 24 -2.67 8.29 -0.40
N TRP A 25 -1.47 8.37 0.13
CA TRP A 25 -0.67 9.58 0.17
C TRP A 25 0.56 9.56 -0.70
N ILE A 26 1.08 8.35 -0.97
CA ILE A 26 2.35 8.19 -1.63
C ILE A 26 2.15 7.54 -2.99
N HIS A 27 2.77 8.11 -4.01
CA HIS A 27 2.91 7.50 -5.32
C HIS A 27 4.38 7.34 -5.66
N VAL A 28 4.74 6.23 -6.29
CA VAL A 28 6.06 6.10 -6.90
C VAL A 28 6.12 7.06 -8.09
N ALA A 29 7.09 7.97 -8.07
CA ALA A 29 7.18 9.06 -9.04
C ALA A 29 7.95 8.69 -10.30
N ASP A 30 8.86 7.72 -10.21
CA ASP A 30 9.67 7.23 -11.33
C ASP A 30 10.29 5.85 -11.06
N THR A 31 10.92 5.28 -12.08
CA THR A 31 11.63 4.00 -11.98
C THR A 31 12.96 4.05 -11.23
N ASN A 32 13.40 5.21 -10.74
CA ASN A 32 14.60 5.35 -9.90
C ASN A 32 14.28 5.23 -8.40
N GLY A 33 13.00 5.08 -8.05
CA GLY A 33 12.54 4.93 -6.67
C GLY A 33 12.20 6.24 -5.98
N ASN A 34 12.05 7.33 -6.72
CA ASN A 34 11.55 8.58 -6.15
C ASN A 34 10.06 8.49 -5.86
N ILE A 35 9.61 9.21 -4.83
CA ILE A 35 8.20 9.28 -4.45
C ILE A 35 7.65 10.68 -4.58
N SER A 36 6.34 10.79 -4.79
CA SER A 36 5.56 11.99 -4.54
C SER A 36 4.67 11.78 -3.32
N SER A 37 4.51 12.81 -2.49
CA SER A 37 3.78 12.72 -1.24
C SER A 37 2.84 13.90 -1.04
N ILE A 38 1.65 13.59 -0.53
CA ILE A 38 0.69 14.56 0.01
C ILE A 38 0.42 14.30 1.50
N ALA A 39 1.31 13.58 2.19
CA ALA A 39 1.15 13.20 3.58
C ALA A 39 1.12 14.41 4.51
N SER A 40 0.24 14.37 5.51
CA SER A 40 -0.06 15.45 6.42
C SER A 40 0.17 15.05 7.87
N ALA A 41 1.13 15.71 8.53
CA ALA A 41 1.37 15.55 9.97
C ALA A 41 0.18 16.03 10.83
N ASP A 42 -0.55 17.03 10.36
CA ASP A 42 -1.75 17.52 11.06
C ASP A 42 -2.87 16.46 11.04
N TYR A 43 -3.01 15.73 9.90
CA TYR A 43 -3.93 14.61 9.80
C TYR A 43 -3.58 13.52 10.81
N VAL A 44 -2.30 13.11 10.86
CA VAL A 44 -1.79 12.10 11.80
C VAL A 44 -2.04 12.55 13.24
N SER A 45 -1.66 13.77 13.57
CA SER A 45 -1.87 14.35 14.91
C SER A 45 -3.35 14.36 15.32
N TYR A 46 -4.25 14.65 14.38
CA TYR A 46 -5.68 14.60 14.65
C TYR A 46 -6.17 13.17 14.91
N ALA A 47 -5.77 12.21 14.07
CA ALA A 47 -6.14 10.79 14.20
C ALA A 47 -5.64 10.22 15.55
N HIS A 48 -4.40 10.48 15.91
CA HIS A 48 -3.81 10.03 17.19
C HIS A 48 -4.56 10.57 18.41
N LYS A 49 -5.04 11.82 18.39
CA LYS A 49 -5.90 12.37 19.45
C LYS A 49 -7.22 11.62 19.63
N GLN A 50 -7.64 10.86 18.62
CA GLN A 50 -8.83 10.01 18.65
C GLN A 50 -8.50 8.54 18.88
N ASN A 51 -7.24 8.19 19.21
CA ASN A 51 -6.71 6.84 19.34
C ASN A 51 -6.87 6.01 18.05
N VAL A 52 -6.65 6.62 16.91
CA VAL A 52 -6.69 5.99 15.59
C VAL A 52 -5.30 6.03 14.97
N GLU A 53 -4.78 4.86 14.60
CA GLU A 53 -3.51 4.73 13.89
C GLU A 53 -3.64 5.21 12.43
N VAL A 54 -2.52 5.63 11.87
CA VAL A 54 -2.43 6.04 10.46
C VAL A 54 -1.33 5.25 9.77
N TRP A 55 -1.67 4.48 8.73
CA TRP A 55 -0.71 3.81 7.86
C TRP A 55 -0.73 4.49 6.49
N MET A 56 0.37 5.08 6.06
CA MET A 56 0.40 5.74 4.75
C MET A 56 0.45 4.70 3.64
N THR A 57 -0.49 4.77 2.69
CA THR A 57 -0.52 3.89 1.53
C THR A 57 0.37 4.42 0.43
N VAL A 58 1.23 3.54 -0.13
CA VAL A 58 2.04 3.78 -1.33
C VAL A 58 1.55 2.92 -2.49
N ARG A 59 1.40 3.54 -3.67
CA ARG A 59 0.94 2.88 -4.91
C ARG A 59 1.96 2.97 -6.04
N ASP A 60 1.96 1.95 -6.92
CA ASP A 60 2.75 1.87 -8.14
C ASP A 60 1.96 2.26 -9.41
N PHE A 61 0.86 2.99 -9.24
CA PHE A 61 0.02 3.48 -10.35
C PHE A 61 -0.55 4.87 -10.00
N ASP A 62 -1.15 5.54 -11.00
CA ASP A 62 -1.64 6.93 -10.88
C ASP A 62 -0.56 7.96 -10.48
N GLY A 63 0.73 7.60 -10.69
CA GLY A 63 1.90 8.44 -10.44
C GLY A 63 2.82 8.46 -11.64
N GLY A 64 4.12 8.27 -11.40
CA GLY A 64 5.14 8.17 -12.44
C GLY A 64 5.33 6.78 -13.02
N ILE A 65 4.74 5.76 -12.38
CA ILE A 65 4.68 4.38 -12.90
C ILE A 65 3.34 4.19 -13.60
N SER A 66 3.37 3.61 -14.80
CA SER A 66 2.19 3.41 -15.64
C SER A 66 2.03 1.98 -16.15
N SER A 67 3.07 1.15 -16.01
CA SER A 67 3.12 -0.19 -16.58
C SER A 67 3.85 -1.19 -15.71
N GLU A 68 3.56 -2.48 -15.91
CA GLU A 68 4.29 -3.59 -15.29
C GLU A 68 5.79 -3.60 -15.64
N GLN A 69 6.15 -3.10 -16.82
CA GLN A 69 7.55 -3.00 -17.23
C GLN A 69 8.30 -1.96 -16.37
N GLU A 70 7.67 -0.83 -16.07
CA GLU A 70 8.27 0.19 -15.19
C GLU A 70 8.37 -0.28 -13.75
N SER A 71 7.38 -1.02 -13.23
CA SER A 71 7.48 -1.68 -11.91
C SER A 71 8.62 -2.69 -11.88
N TYR A 72 8.81 -3.48 -12.94
CA TYR A 72 9.97 -4.36 -13.06
C TYR A 72 11.29 -3.57 -13.09
N GLU A 73 11.38 -2.48 -13.85
CA GLU A 73 12.59 -1.65 -13.90
C GLU A 73 12.91 -1.00 -12.54
N LEU A 74 11.89 -0.60 -11.79
CA LEU A 74 12.05 -0.10 -10.43
C LEU A 74 12.60 -1.20 -9.50
N LEU A 75 11.94 -2.34 -9.46
CA LEU A 75 12.15 -3.33 -8.41
C LEU A 75 13.31 -4.30 -8.69
N SER A 76 13.73 -4.47 -9.95
CA SER A 76 14.83 -5.37 -10.32
C SER A 76 16.23 -4.87 -9.92
N TYR A 77 16.38 -3.58 -9.60
CA TYR A 77 17.65 -3.00 -9.18
C TYR A 77 17.67 -2.69 -7.69
N THR A 78 18.61 -3.28 -6.96
CA THR A 78 18.77 -3.07 -5.50
C THR A 78 18.88 -1.59 -5.13
N SER A 79 19.66 -0.80 -5.90
CA SER A 79 19.83 0.62 -5.62
C SER A 79 18.53 1.43 -5.74
N ARG A 80 17.64 1.05 -6.65
CA ARG A 80 16.34 1.70 -6.84
C ARG A 80 15.38 1.32 -5.73
N ARG A 81 15.33 0.04 -5.33
CA ARG A 81 14.57 -0.40 -4.15
C ARG A 81 15.06 0.30 -2.89
N GLU A 82 16.38 0.42 -2.70
CA GLU A 82 16.96 1.12 -1.55
C GLU A 82 16.57 2.60 -1.53
N THR A 83 16.56 3.26 -2.69
CA THR A 83 16.08 4.66 -2.81
C THR A 83 14.63 4.77 -2.39
N LEU A 84 13.76 3.91 -2.94
CA LEU A 84 12.33 3.90 -2.62
C LEU A 84 12.10 3.68 -1.12
N ILE A 85 12.73 2.65 -0.55
CA ILE A 85 12.59 2.30 0.87
C ILE A 85 13.08 3.45 1.76
N THR A 86 14.22 4.04 1.43
CA THR A 86 14.77 5.16 2.21
C THR A 86 13.81 6.35 2.23
N GLN A 87 13.23 6.70 1.08
CA GLN A 87 12.27 7.80 1.01
C GLN A 87 10.95 7.48 1.74
N LEU A 88 10.45 6.24 1.63
CA LEU A 88 9.25 5.82 2.37
C LEU A 88 9.45 5.91 3.88
N ILE A 89 10.56 5.41 4.40
CA ILE A 89 10.87 5.48 5.83
C ILE A 89 11.05 6.93 6.28
N ALA A 90 11.79 7.74 5.51
CA ALA A 90 11.99 9.14 5.84
C ALA A 90 10.66 9.92 5.89
N GLU A 91 9.76 9.65 4.95
CA GLU A 91 8.45 10.29 4.89
C GLU A 91 7.55 9.82 6.04
N ALA A 92 7.54 8.52 6.36
CA ALA A 92 6.81 7.97 7.48
C ALA A 92 7.21 8.65 8.81
N LEU A 93 8.51 8.76 9.04
CA LEU A 93 9.04 9.42 10.24
C LEU A 93 8.78 10.92 10.26
N ARG A 94 8.85 11.59 9.09
CA ARG A 94 8.58 13.03 8.98
C ARG A 94 7.16 13.40 9.40
N VAL A 95 6.17 12.60 9.00
CA VAL A 95 4.75 12.87 9.32
C VAL A 95 4.27 12.17 10.58
N GLY A 96 5.02 11.18 11.10
CA GLY A 96 4.72 10.48 12.33
C GLY A 96 3.62 9.42 12.21
N VAL A 97 3.52 8.74 11.06
CA VAL A 97 2.57 7.63 10.87
C VAL A 97 3.02 6.38 11.64
N ASP A 98 2.08 5.48 11.90
CA ASP A 98 2.29 4.23 12.64
C ASP A 98 2.70 3.08 11.72
N GLY A 99 2.46 3.21 10.40
CA GLY A 99 2.77 2.15 9.45
C GLY A 99 2.83 2.59 8.00
N ILE A 100 3.24 1.65 7.16
CA ILE A 100 3.25 1.75 5.70
C ILE A 100 2.37 0.64 5.15
N ASN A 101 1.44 0.99 4.26
CA ASN A 101 0.60 0.06 3.51
C ASN A 101 1.06 0.05 2.04
N VAL A 102 1.45 -1.10 1.51
CA VAL A 102 1.91 -1.25 0.13
C VAL A 102 0.76 -1.75 -0.73
N ASP A 103 0.33 -0.93 -1.68
CA ASP A 103 -0.75 -1.20 -2.64
C ASP A 103 -0.17 -1.19 -4.06
N PHE A 104 0.62 -2.23 -4.39
CA PHE A 104 1.25 -2.38 -5.70
C PHE A 104 0.45 -3.33 -6.57
N GLU A 105 -0.08 -2.80 -7.67
CA GLU A 105 -0.97 -3.51 -8.59
C GLU A 105 -0.35 -3.81 -9.97
N LYS A 106 0.83 -3.24 -10.27
CA LYS A 106 1.53 -3.41 -11.56
C LYS A 106 2.67 -4.43 -11.47
N ILE A 107 2.42 -5.57 -10.82
CA ILE A 107 3.42 -6.62 -10.64
C ILE A 107 3.15 -7.77 -11.64
N SER A 108 4.00 -7.88 -12.66
CA SER A 108 3.99 -9.01 -13.59
C SER A 108 4.65 -10.26 -13.00
N ASP A 109 4.42 -11.42 -13.59
CA ASP A 109 5.09 -12.68 -13.22
C ASP A 109 6.62 -12.51 -13.16
N LYS A 110 7.18 -11.78 -14.13
CA LYS A 110 8.62 -11.48 -14.22
C LYS A 110 9.12 -10.64 -13.05
N CYS A 111 8.25 -9.83 -12.46
CA CYS A 111 8.58 -8.91 -11.37
C CYS A 111 8.45 -9.58 -9.98
N GLY A 112 7.76 -10.71 -9.87
CA GLY A 112 7.36 -11.29 -8.58
C GLY A 112 8.48 -11.48 -7.57
N GLU A 113 9.62 -12.08 -7.97
CA GLU A 113 10.76 -12.28 -7.08
C GLU A 113 11.34 -10.95 -6.56
N HIS A 114 11.42 -9.93 -7.42
CA HIS A 114 11.91 -8.60 -7.05
C HIS A 114 10.94 -7.85 -6.14
N TYR A 115 9.64 -8.08 -6.34
CA TYR A 115 8.61 -7.53 -5.47
C TYR A 115 8.71 -8.12 -4.06
N ILE A 116 8.85 -9.43 -3.93
CA ILE A 116 9.05 -10.07 -2.63
C ILE A 116 10.34 -9.60 -1.95
N GLU A 117 11.42 -9.41 -2.71
CA GLU A 117 12.64 -8.84 -2.16
C GLU A 117 12.44 -7.42 -1.63
N PHE A 118 11.72 -6.57 -2.37
CA PHE A 118 11.32 -5.25 -1.89
C PHE A 118 10.54 -5.32 -0.57
N ILE A 119 9.54 -6.20 -0.47
CA ILE A 119 8.75 -6.36 0.76
C ILE A 119 9.63 -6.83 1.94
N ARG A 120 10.57 -7.75 1.71
CA ARG A 120 11.52 -8.20 2.74
C ARG A 120 12.42 -7.06 3.21
N GLU A 121 13.05 -6.32 2.29
CA GLU A 121 13.92 -5.19 2.59
C GLU A 121 13.14 -4.10 3.35
N LEU A 122 11.93 -3.76 2.91
CA LEU A 122 11.07 -2.78 3.57
C LEU A 122 10.66 -3.24 4.98
N SER A 123 10.33 -4.54 5.17
CA SER A 123 9.93 -5.08 6.47
C SER A 123 11.02 -4.91 7.53
N VAL A 124 12.28 -5.12 7.14
CA VAL A 124 13.43 -4.89 8.04
C VAL A 124 13.49 -3.43 8.47
N LYS A 125 13.32 -2.50 7.54
CA LYS A 125 13.35 -1.06 7.84
C LYS A 125 12.16 -0.60 8.66
N CYS A 126 10.96 -1.12 8.38
CA CYS A 126 9.77 -0.86 9.20
C CYS A 126 10.01 -1.29 10.65
N ARG A 127 10.45 -2.52 10.90
CA ARG A 127 10.74 -3.02 12.26
C ARG A 127 11.80 -2.20 12.98
N GLN A 128 12.87 -1.80 12.28
CA GLN A 128 13.94 -0.96 12.86
C GLN A 128 13.42 0.41 13.32
N ASN A 129 12.33 0.89 12.74
CA ASN A 129 11.74 2.19 13.03
C ASN A 129 10.41 2.11 13.78
N GLY A 130 10.00 0.91 14.24
CA GLY A 130 8.74 0.73 14.98
C GLY A 130 7.48 0.95 14.13
N LEU A 131 7.56 0.76 12.80
CA LEU A 131 6.47 0.92 11.87
C LEU A 131 5.82 -0.44 11.54
N VAL A 132 4.51 -0.44 11.44
CA VAL A 132 3.73 -1.58 10.89
C VAL A 132 3.94 -1.65 9.38
N LEU A 133 4.08 -2.87 8.84
CA LEU A 133 4.04 -3.14 7.40
C LEU A 133 2.77 -3.91 7.04
N SER A 134 1.93 -3.31 6.20
CA SER A 134 0.75 -3.93 5.60
C SER A 134 0.91 -4.02 4.09
N VAL A 135 0.41 -5.09 3.47
CA VAL A 135 0.51 -5.30 2.01
C VAL A 135 -0.86 -5.70 1.46
N ASP A 136 -1.36 -4.89 0.52
CA ASP A 136 -2.62 -5.16 -0.17
C ASP A 136 -2.42 -6.16 -1.32
N ASN A 137 -3.40 -7.03 -1.49
CA ASN A 137 -3.38 -8.08 -2.51
C ASN A 137 -4.74 -8.27 -3.14
N TYR A 138 -4.76 -8.59 -4.41
CA TYR A 138 -5.94 -9.14 -5.07
C TYR A 138 -6.39 -10.44 -4.43
N VAL A 139 -7.67 -10.78 -4.57
CA VAL A 139 -8.17 -12.12 -4.27
C VAL A 139 -7.32 -13.17 -4.98
N PRO A 140 -6.84 -14.22 -4.28
CA PRO A 140 -5.96 -15.23 -4.86
C PRO A 140 -6.58 -15.94 -6.07
N LYS A 141 -5.90 -15.89 -7.21
CA LYS A 141 -6.27 -16.55 -8.46
C LYS A 141 -5.01 -17.20 -9.07
N SER A 142 -5.19 -18.13 -10.00
CA SER A 142 -4.09 -18.83 -10.67
C SER A 142 -3.18 -17.89 -11.50
N PHE A 143 -3.68 -16.73 -11.90
CA PHE A 143 -2.97 -15.74 -12.73
C PHE A 143 -2.30 -14.60 -11.92
N ASN A 144 -2.37 -14.62 -10.59
CA ASN A 144 -1.74 -13.62 -9.74
C ASN A 144 -0.87 -14.24 -8.62
N THR A 145 -0.23 -15.37 -8.93
CA THR A 145 0.64 -16.10 -8.01
C THR A 145 1.98 -15.39 -7.77
N GLN A 146 2.38 -14.50 -8.66
CA GLN A 146 3.61 -13.70 -8.56
C GLN A 146 3.66 -12.80 -7.31
N TYR A 147 2.53 -12.52 -6.70
CA TYR A 147 2.48 -11.78 -5.43
C TYR A 147 2.99 -12.58 -4.23
N ASP A 148 3.11 -13.90 -4.34
CA ASP A 148 3.63 -14.82 -3.31
C ASP A 148 3.18 -14.46 -1.88
N ARG A 149 1.89 -14.54 -1.63
CA ARG A 149 1.26 -14.16 -0.35
C ARG A 149 1.79 -14.98 0.83
N LYS A 150 2.34 -16.17 0.56
CA LYS A 150 2.98 -17.00 1.58
C LYS A 150 4.25 -16.32 2.11
N GLU A 151 5.11 -15.83 1.22
CA GLU A 151 6.32 -15.11 1.61
C GLU A 151 5.98 -13.76 2.24
N GLN A 152 4.97 -13.04 1.72
CA GLN A 152 4.47 -11.82 2.35
C GLN A 152 4.05 -12.07 3.81
N GLY A 153 3.30 -13.15 4.08
CA GLY A 153 2.84 -13.52 5.41
C GLY A 153 3.93 -13.89 6.40
N ILE A 154 5.18 -14.11 5.94
CA ILE A 154 6.35 -14.33 6.80
C ILE A 154 6.95 -13.02 7.29
N VAL A 155 6.90 -11.97 6.47
CA VAL A 155 7.67 -10.74 6.71
C VAL A 155 6.81 -9.51 7.00
N ALA A 156 5.57 -9.44 6.50
CA ALA A 156 4.64 -8.36 6.78
C ALA A 156 3.86 -8.61 8.08
N ASP A 157 3.41 -7.54 8.72
CA ASP A 157 2.52 -7.64 9.90
C ASP A 157 1.09 -7.94 9.49
N TYR A 158 0.67 -7.43 8.31
CA TYR A 158 -0.64 -7.69 7.72
C TYR A 158 -0.54 -7.97 6.22
N VAL A 159 -1.29 -8.97 5.78
CA VAL A 159 -1.56 -9.25 4.37
C VAL A 159 -3.06 -9.06 4.17
N VAL A 160 -3.42 -7.98 3.49
CA VAL A 160 -4.81 -7.58 3.26
C VAL A 160 -5.26 -8.11 1.91
N ILE A 161 -6.44 -8.69 1.85
CA ILE A 161 -7.07 -9.12 0.60
C ILE A 161 -8.12 -8.09 0.21
N MET A 162 -7.97 -7.50 -0.98
CA MET A 162 -8.95 -6.60 -1.60
C MET A 162 -10.12 -7.43 -2.10
N GLY A 163 -10.97 -7.85 -1.17
CA GLY A 163 -12.11 -8.75 -1.40
C GLY A 163 -13.31 -8.02 -2.01
N TYR A 164 -13.13 -7.31 -3.12
CA TYR A 164 -14.15 -6.54 -3.83
C TYR A 164 -13.90 -6.60 -5.35
N ASP A 165 -14.78 -5.96 -6.13
CA ASP A 165 -14.77 -5.99 -7.60
C ASP A 165 -14.95 -7.38 -8.20
N GLU A 166 -15.71 -8.25 -7.52
CA GLU A 166 -16.19 -9.51 -8.10
C GLU A 166 -17.00 -9.21 -9.37
N TYR A 167 -17.91 -8.24 -9.27
CA TYR A 167 -18.58 -7.58 -10.39
C TYR A 167 -18.31 -6.08 -10.33
N TYR A 168 -17.97 -5.48 -11.45
CA TYR A 168 -17.60 -4.07 -11.57
C TYR A 168 -18.30 -3.42 -12.77
N ALA A 169 -18.15 -2.14 -12.99
CA ALA A 169 -18.85 -1.39 -14.04
C ALA A 169 -18.65 -1.92 -15.49
N GLY A 170 -17.58 -2.70 -15.72
CA GLY A 170 -17.29 -3.34 -17.01
C GLY A 170 -17.72 -4.81 -17.12
N SER A 171 -18.35 -5.36 -16.07
CA SER A 171 -18.78 -6.77 -16.09
C SER A 171 -19.91 -6.98 -17.10
N PRO A 172 -19.95 -8.16 -17.79
CA PRO A 172 -20.99 -8.46 -18.78
C PRO A 172 -22.39 -8.64 -18.15
N GLU A 173 -22.46 -8.88 -16.86
CA GLU A 173 -23.69 -9.03 -16.08
C GLU A 173 -23.57 -8.33 -14.73
N ALA A 174 -24.72 -8.00 -14.14
CA ALA A 174 -24.76 -7.38 -12.81
C ALA A 174 -24.64 -8.46 -11.73
N GLY A 175 -23.90 -8.11 -10.66
CA GLY A 175 -23.70 -8.99 -9.52
C GLY A 175 -23.21 -8.22 -8.28
N PRO A 176 -22.96 -8.91 -7.15
CA PRO A 176 -22.44 -8.28 -5.94
C PRO A 176 -21.01 -7.80 -6.14
N VAL A 177 -20.66 -6.69 -5.50
CA VAL A 177 -19.25 -6.20 -5.48
C VAL A 177 -18.33 -7.21 -4.77
N SER A 178 -18.88 -7.93 -3.77
CA SER A 178 -18.17 -8.98 -3.05
C SER A 178 -19.19 -9.98 -2.49
N SER A 179 -19.12 -11.23 -2.93
CA SER A 179 -19.91 -12.30 -2.34
C SER A 179 -19.09 -13.07 -1.29
N TYR A 180 -19.78 -13.78 -0.40
CA TYR A 180 -19.14 -14.62 0.61
C TYR A 180 -18.19 -15.68 0.01
N ASN A 181 -18.52 -16.20 -1.17
CA ASN A 181 -17.71 -17.22 -1.84
C ASN A 181 -16.54 -16.64 -2.65
N TYR A 182 -16.50 -15.33 -2.83
CA TYR A 182 -15.45 -14.64 -3.58
C TYR A 182 -14.20 -14.39 -2.73
N VAL A 183 -14.38 -14.20 -1.42
CA VAL A 183 -13.33 -13.79 -0.46
C VAL A 183 -12.82 -14.97 0.37
#